data_a07746d5308bd8b9e060c8d388ba12b8
#
_entry.id   a07746d5308bd8b9e060c8d388ba12b8
#
_cell.length_a   1.000
_cell.length_b   1.000
_cell.length_c   1.000
_cell.angle_alpha   90.00
_cell.angle_beta   90.00
_cell.angle_gamma   90.00
#
_symmetry.space_group_name_H-M   'P 1'
#
loop_
_entity.id
_entity.type
_entity.pdbx_description
1 polymer ?
#
loop_
_entity_poly.entity_id
_entity_poly.type
_entity_poly.pdbx_seq_one_letter_code
_entity_poly.pdbx_strand_id
1 'polypeptide(L)'
;MLRRIAALLLLASPLAAQNAPLTGFDGYVTQAMRDWKVPGLAIAIVRSDSIVLMKGYGTRTMDKNEPVDEHTMFAIGSASKAFTSTLVAMMVDAGKMRWDDPATKYLPDLQMFDPYVSKELTVRDMLTHRSGLSRGDLVWFAGGYDRDEILRRVRFLKPSWSVRSQFGYQNIMYLAAGQAAARASGKTWDDLVRDRIFAPLGMNETNSSTRALAGKTNVATPHLEVNDTLHVVPYHNIDNIGPAGSINSNASDMIKWVRFQLDGGKVNGKTLVAAGPLAETHTAQMVIPVPAAARTLNPFTHLEAYGMGWFLQDYRGRELDQHGGNIDGMSAMVAVMPEEKVGMVILTNANGSPLPTLVLYRALDALLGAAPRDWSGEQLKAREKARPMQKEALAKILAARVPNTKPSLAVEKYAGEYGDSLYGDVVFKANGGKLTMTYGNGIDATLEHWHYDTFQATATQLSVGKLMVTFALDADAKVKSVDVAGFGTFGRRPEKVDTTKKVVLAGSAATNLTGTFTSAASGLTVEVTAADGVLRLSVPGQPVYTLYADSPTRFRMGGPPGFPAGFFVDYSIENGVVKSLTLTQPSPQPTLVFTKK
;
A
#
# COMPACT_ATOMS: atom_id res chain seq x y z
N MET A 1 47.74 79.78 10.57
CA MET A 1 46.46 79.08 10.50
C MET A 1 46.64 77.84 9.60
N LEU A 2 46.98 76.67 10.18
CA LEU A 2 47.13 75.42 9.44
C LEU A 2 45.86 74.62 9.62
N ARG A 3 45.09 74.35 8.53
CA ARG A 3 43.99 73.40 8.50
C ARG A 3 44.54 72.00 8.30
N ARG A 4 44.38 71.13 9.30
CA ARG A 4 44.64 69.68 9.19
C ARG A 4 43.43 69.03 8.53
N ILE A 5 43.62 68.46 7.34
CA ILE A 5 42.64 67.56 6.67
C ILE A 5 42.95 66.18 7.18
N ALA A 6 42.01 65.60 7.92
CA ALA A 6 42.06 64.21 8.32
C ALA A 6 41.42 63.37 7.18
N ALA A 7 42.24 62.57 6.49
CA ALA A 7 41.79 61.61 5.52
C ALA A 7 41.30 60.35 6.28
N LEU A 8 39.99 60.07 6.22
CA LEU A 8 39.38 58.76 6.64
C LEU A 8 39.72 57.72 5.58
N LEU A 9 40.66 56.83 5.88
CA LEU A 9 40.88 55.60 5.14
C LEU A 9 39.77 54.61 5.53
N LEU A 10 38.76 54.45 4.67
CA LEU A 10 37.85 53.34 4.69
C LEU A 10 38.62 52.06 4.35
N LEU A 11 38.98 51.29 5.35
CA LEU A 11 39.45 49.93 5.20
C LEU A 11 38.23 49.07 4.70
N ALA A 12 38.12 48.90 3.39
CA ALA A 12 37.30 47.85 2.80
C ALA A 12 37.92 46.51 3.21
N SER A 13 37.38 45.89 4.24
CA SER A 13 37.66 44.48 4.53
C SER A 13 37.29 43.68 3.29
N PRO A 14 38.22 42.86 2.74
CA PRO A 14 37.81 41.93 1.71
C PRO A 14 36.74 41.04 2.34
N LEU A 15 35.51 41.05 1.80
CA LEU A 15 34.58 39.95 2.00
C LEU A 15 35.32 38.69 1.53
N ALA A 16 35.88 37.95 2.50
CA ALA A 16 36.36 36.61 2.23
C ALA A 16 35.19 35.89 1.57
N ALA A 17 35.35 35.53 0.31
CA ALA A 17 34.48 34.60 -0.34
C ALA A 17 34.46 33.37 0.58
N GLN A 18 33.43 33.26 1.44
CA GLN A 18 33.17 32.03 2.18
C GLN A 18 33.03 30.99 1.10
N ASN A 19 34.01 30.07 1.00
CA ASN A 19 33.93 28.91 0.14
C ASN A 19 32.53 28.32 0.34
N ALA A 20 31.72 28.40 -0.69
CA ALA A 20 30.33 27.95 -0.56
C ALA A 20 30.34 26.52 0.03
N PRO A 21 29.62 26.27 1.12
CA PRO A 21 29.74 25.00 1.84
C PRO A 21 29.51 23.77 0.95
N LEU A 22 28.90 23.94 -0.23
CA LEU A 22 28.60 22.90 -1.21
C LEU A 22 29.61 22.85 -2.39
N THR A 23 30.86 23.25 -2.20
CA THR A 23 31.90 23.13 -3.25
C THR A 23 32.06 21.66 -3.68
N GLY A 24 31.98 21.38 -5.01
CA GLY A 24 32.07 20.04 -5.57
C GLY A 24 30.79 19.17 -5.43
N PHE A 25 29.75 19.69 -4.82
CA PHE A 25 28.50 18.96 -4.58
C PHE A 25 27.79 18.57 -5.89
N ASP A 26 27.77 19.44 -6.90
CA ASP A 26 27.20 19.14 -8.22
C ASP A 26 27.85 17.93 -8.88
N GLY A 27 29.18 17.87 -8.84
CA GLY A 27 29.96 16.74 -9.36
C GLY A 27 29.63 15.44 -8.63
N TYR A 28 29.52 15.51 -7.30
CA TYR A 28 29.14 14.36 -6.48
C TYR A 28 27.73 13.84 -6.82
N VAL A 29 26.71 14.74 -6.87
CA VAL A 29 25.33 14.38 -7.21
C VAL A 29 25.28 13.74 -8.60
N THR A 30 25.91 14.36 -9.59
CA THR A 30 25.92 13.85 -10.97
C THR A 30 26.59 12.49 -11.08
N GLN A 31 27.69 12.25 -10.34
CA GLN A 31 28.35 10.94 -10.32
C GLN A 31 27.46 9.91 -9.62
N ALA A 32 26.91 10.24 -8.46
CA ALA A 32 26.04 9.33 -7.73
C ALA A 32 24.76 8.97 -8.52
N MET A 33 24.19 9.90 -9.27
CA MET A 33 23.05 9.60 -10.17
C MET A 33 23.42 8.55 -11.23
N ARG A 34 24.61 8.63 -11.83
CA ARG A 34 25.10 7.63 -12.79
C ARG A 34 25.28 6.27 -12.13
N ASP A 35 25.93 6.23 -10.97
CA ASP A 35 26.25 5.01 -10.23
C ASP A 35 24.99 4.26 -9.78
N TRP A 36 23.93 5.00 -9.41
CA TRP A 36 22.65 4.45 -8.96
C TRP A 36 21.58 4.40 -10.06
N LYS A 37 21.95 4.73 -11.31
CA LYS A 37 21.04 4.73 -12.47
C LYS A 37 19.75 5.56 -12.24
N VAL A 38 19.90 6.72 -11.62
CA VAL A 38 18.78 7.65 -11.39
C VAL A 38 18.74 8.67 -12.52
N PRO A 39 17.67 8.67 -13.37
CA PRO A 39 17.63 9.55 -14.54
C PRO A 39 17.51 11.02 -14.18
N GLY A 40 16.72 11.35 -13.15
CA GLY A 40 16.42 12.71 -12.75
C GLY A 40 16.34 12.89 -11.24
N LEU A 41 16.78 14.07 -10.78
CA LEU A 41 16.77 14.47 -9.38
C LEU A 41 16.48 15.96 -9.27
N ALA A 42 15.62 16.36 -8.33
CA ALA A 42 15.45 17.74 -7.90
C ALA A 42 15.83 17.86 -6.42
N ILE A 43 16.56 18.93 -6.06
CA ILE A 43 16.98 19.19 -4.68
C ILE A 43 16.70 20.65 -4.32
N ALA A 44 16.25 20.86 -3.08
CA ALA A 44 16.22 22.17 -2.45
C ALA A 44 16.80 22.08 -1.04
N ILE A 45 17.63 23.06 -0.68
CA ILE A 45 18.27 23.19 0.64
C ILE A 45 18.04 24.60 1.15
N VAL A 46 17.53 24.70 2.37
CA VAL A 46 17.41 25.96 3.11
C VAL A 46 18.28 25.92 4.36
N ARG A 47 18.92 27.05 4.70
CA ARG A 47 19.58 27.26 5.99
C ARG A 47 19.12 28.61 6.54
N SER A 48 18.53 28.59 7.72
CA SER A 48 17.82 29.75 8.26
C SER A 48 16.77 30.24 7.23
N ASP A 49 16.81 31.53 6.86
CA ASP A 49 15.87 32.12 5.90
C ASP A 49 16.34 32.07 4.44
N SER A 50 17.53 31.50 4.18
CA SER A 50 18.16 31.54 2.85
C SER A 50 18.11 30.19 2.13
N ILE A 51 17.71 30.23 0.86
CA ILE A 51 17.86 29.07 -0.04
C ILE A 51 19.36 28.94 -0.38
N VAL A 52 19.97 27.83 0.05
CA VAL A 52 21.39 27.53 -0.20
C VAL A 52 21.59 26.89 -1.55
N LEU A 53 20.64 26.03 -1.93
CA LEU A 53 20.61 25.35 -3.23
C LEU A 53 19.16 25.05 -3.62
N MET A 54 18.81 25.28 -4.88
CA MET A 54 17.56 24.79 -5.48
C MET A 54 17.84 24.51 -6.95
N LYS A 55 17.79 23.21 -7.34
CA LYS A 55 18.29 22.80 -8.66
C LYS A 55 17.74 21.43 -9.07
N GLY A 56 17.50 21.27 -10.38
CA GLY A 56 17.27 19.99 -11.03
C GLY A 56 18.56 19.42 -11.66
N TYR A 57 18.63 18.10 -11.77
CA TYR A 57 19.71 17.36 -12.41
C TYR A 57 19.11 16.25 -13.27
N GLY A 58 19.76 15.97 -14.42
CA GLY A 58 19.35 14.90 -15.33
C GLY A 58 18.03 15.17 -16.02
N THR A 59 17.27 14.11 -16.31
CA THR A 59 16.10 14.14 -17.18
C THR A 59 14.83 13.59 -16.51
N ARG A 60 13.67 14.13 -16.91
CA ARG A 60 12.36 13.68 -16.44
C ARG A 60 12.06 12.26 -16.90
N THR A 61 12.52 11.90 -18.10
CA THR A 61 12.37 10.57 -18.69
C THR A 61 13.72 10.09 -19.19
N MET A 62 14.10 8.84 -18.89
CA MET A 62 15.33 8.24 -19.42
C MET A 62 15.34 8.35 -20.94
N ASP A 63 16.54 8.54 -21.52
CA ASP A 63 16.80 8.63 -22.96
C ASP A 63 16.08 9.77 -23.70
N LYS A 64 15.48 10.75 -22.96
CA LYS A 64 14.88 11.95 -23.52
C LYS A 64 15.63 13.20 -23.09
N ASN A 65 15.64 14.21 -23.97
CA ASN A 65 16.18 15.53 -23.65
C ASN A 65 15.09 16.42 -22.98
N GLU A 66 14.68 16.01 -21.79
CA GLU A 66 13.64 16.67 -20.99
C GLU A 66 14.24 16.98 -19.60
N PRO A 67 14.90 18.12 -19.40
CA PRO A 67 15.62 18.39 -18.14
C PRO A 67 14.67 18.44 -16.95
N VAL A 68 15.16 18.00 -15.79
CA VAL A 68 14.55 18.24 -14.49
C VAL A 68 14.94 19.64 -14.04
N ASP A 69 13.96 20.37 -13.51
CA ASP A 69 14.11 21.66 -12.84
C ASP A 69 13.46 21.65 -11.45
N GLU A 70 13.48 22.78 -10.74
CA GLU A 70 12.91 22.95 -9.41
C GLU A 70 11.38 22.87 -9.38
N HIS A 71 10.72 22.99 -10.51
CA HIS A 71 9.25 22.88 -10.69
C HIS A 71 8.81 21.52 -11.20
N THR A 72 9.74 20.64 -11.54
CA THR A 72 9.39 19.29 -12.00
C THR A 72 8.66 18.53 -10.90
N MET A 73 7.46 18.03 -11.24
CA MET A 73 6.59 17.30 -10.32
C MET A 73 7.06 15.86 -10.12
N PHE A 74 7.09 15.42 -8.87
CA PHE A 74 7.37 14.04 -8.45
C PHE A 74 6.31 13.58 -7.44
N ALA A 75 6.02 12.28 -7.41
CA ALA A 75 5.31 11.69 -6.28
C ALA A 75 6.24 11.61 -5.07
N ILE A 76 5.83 12.16 -3.92
CA ILE A 76 6.66 12.17 -2.71
C ILE A 76 6.43 10.97 -1.80
N GLY A 77 5.47 10.09 -2.16
CA GLY A 77 5.20 8.87 -1.40
C GLY A 77 4.97 9.14 0.08
N SER A 78 5.58 8.34 0.92
CA SER A 78 5.38 8.40 2.39
C SER A 78 5.83 9.70 3.06
N ALA A 79 6.57 10.60 2.41
CA ALA A 79 6.78 11.95 2.93
C ALA A 79 5.46 12.73 3.11
N SER A 80 4.37 12.28 2.49
CA SER A 80 2.99 12.76 2.72
C SER A 80 2.51 12.59 4.15
N LYS A 81 3.08 11.65 4.92
CA LYS A 81 2.66 11.35 6.30
C LYS A 81 2.84 12.56 7.23
N ALA A 82 3.90 13.31 7.07
CA ALA A 82 4.15 14.51 7.85
C ALA A 82 3.06 15.58 7.64
N PHE A 83 2.49 15.67 6.42
CA PHE A 83 1.35 16.56 6.15
C PHE A 83 0.09 16.10 6.90
N THR A 84 -0.18 14.80 6.92
CA THR A 84 -1.31 14.24 7.68
C THR A 84 -1.16 14.49 9.18
N SER A 85 0.03 14.27 9.74
CA SER A 85 0.33 14.54 11.15
C SER A 85 0.19 16.02 11.50
N THR A 86 0.64 16.92 10.62
CA THR A 86 0.46 18.37 10.78
C THR A 86 -1.02 18.77 10.71
N LEU A 87 -1.83 18.16 9.83
CA LEU A 87 -3.28 18.39 9.82
C LEU A 87 -3.92 17.97 11.14
N VAL A 88 -3.53 16.82 11.70
CA VAL A 88 -4.00 16.41 13.03
C VAL A 88 -3.54 17.39 14.10
N ALA A 89 -2.28 17.87 14.05
CA ALA A 89 -1.79 18.92 14.96
C ALA A 89 -2.62 20.20 14.86
N MET A 90 -3.03 20.63 13.66
CA MET A 90 -3.94 21.77 13.46
C MET A 90 -5.34 21.51 14.02
N MET A 91 -5.82 20.27 14.01
CA MET A 91 -7.11 19.92 14.66
C MET A 91 -6.97 19.90 16.17
N VAL A 92 -5.82 19.50 16.70
CA VAL A 92 -5.53 19.55 18.15
C VAL A 92 -5.43 21.01 18.61
N ASP A 93 -4.70 21.85 17.90
CA ASP A 93 -4.57 23.29 18.16
C ASP A 93 -5.94 24.01 18.16
N ALA A 94 -6.82 23.62 17.23
CA ALA A 94 -8.21 24.13 17.16
C ALA A 94 -9.16 23.52 18.20
N GLY A 95 -8.69 22.66 19.10
CA GLY A 95 -9.51 21.98 20.12
C GLY A 95 -10.53 20.98 19.58
N LYS A 96 -10.42 20.59 18.29
CA LYS A 96 -11.32 19.63 17.63
C LYS A 96 -10.91 18.17 17.85
N MET A 97 -9.65 17.93 18.16
CA MET A 97 -9.08 16.60 18.43
C MET A 97 -8.13 16.69 19.62
N ARG A 98 -7.84 15.51 20.21
CA ARG A 98 -6.74 15.32 21.15
C ARG A 98 -5.90 14.14 20.68
N TRP A 99 -4.59 14.17 20.93
CA TRP A 99 -3.69 13.09 20.56
C TRP A 99 -4.10 11.73 21.13
N ASP A 100 -4.59 11.74 22.36
CA ASP A 100 -4.94 10.54 23.11
C ASP A 100 -6.45 10.24 23.13
N ASP A 101 -7.23 10.91 22.27
CA ASP A 101 -8.62 10.51 22.01
C ASP A 101 -8.65 9.11 21.38
N PRO A 102 -9.60 8.24 21.80
CA PRO A 102 -9.84 6.98 21.12
C PRO A 102 -10.16 7.19 19.63
N ALA A 103 -9.59 6.36 18.76
CA ALA A 103 -9.84 6.43 17.31
C ALA A 103 -11.34 6.34 16.99
N THR A 104 -12.07 5.52 17.75
CA THR A 104 -13.52 5.31 17.61
C THR A 104 -14.37 6.55 17.87
N LYS A 105 -13.85 7.57 18.56
CA LYS A 105 -14.51 8.87 18.70
C LYS A 105 -14.78 9.54 17.35
N TYR A 106 -13.88 9.37 16.40
CA TYR A 106 -13.95 9.96 15.06
C TYR A 106 -14.35 8.94 14.00
N LEU A 107 -14.01 7.67 14.22
CA LEU A 107 -14.26 6.54 13.33
C LEU A 107 -15.03 5.45 14.10
N PRO A 108 -16.34 5.64 14.36
CA PRO A 108 -17.11 4.73 15.23
C PRO A 108 -17.17 3.30 14.72
N ASP A 109 -17.04 3.08 13.40
CA ASP A 109 -17.09 1.78 12.75
C ASP A 109 -15.70 1.10 12.63
N LEU A 110 -14.62 1.78 13.08
CA LEU A 110 -13.27 1.22 13.04
C LEU A 110 -13.17 0.07 14.05
N GLN A 111 -12.88 -1.11 13.52
CA GLN A 111 -12.63 -2.31 14.33
C GLN A 111 -11.26 -2.88 13.97
N MET A 112 -10.49 -3.23 14.98
CA MET A 112 -9.26 -3.98 14.85
C MET A 112 -9.57 -5.47 15.04
N PHE A 113 -8.64 -6.35 14.69
CA PHE A 113 -8.80 -7.80 14.92
C PHE A 113 -9.05 -8.12 16.40
N ASP A 114 -8.35 -7.44 17.29
CA ASP A 114 -8.53 -7.55 18.74
C ASP A 114 -9.55 -6.48 19.22
N PRO A 115 -10.66 -6.89 19.86
CA PRO A 115 -11.64 -5.95 20.42
C PRO A 115 -11.06 -4.99 21.47
N TYR A 116 -10.07 -5.41 22.26
CA TYR A 116 -9.38 -4.55 23.21
C TYR A 116 -8.65 -3.42 22.47
N VAL A 117 -7.89 -3.76 21.43
CA VAL A 117 -7.18 -2.76 20.60
C VAL A 117 -8.17 -1.83 19.91
N SER A 118 -9.32 -2.33 19.45
CA SER A 118 -10.38 -1.50 18.83
C SER A 118 -10.85 -0.37 19.76
N LYS A 119 -10.93 -0.65 21.07
CA LYS A 119 -11.36 0.31 22.08
C LYS A 119 -10.26 1.27 22.52
N GLU A 120 -9.03 0.77 22.63
CA GLU A 120 -7.89 1.48 23.24
C GLU A 120 -7.01 2.23 22.25
N LEU A 121 -7.15 1.97 20.93
CA LEU A 121 -6.36 2.62 19.89
C LEU A 121 -6.63 4.12 19.88
N THR A 122 -5.58 4.92 20.02
CA THR A 122 -5.67 6.38 20.02
C THR A 122 -5.23 6.99 18.69
N VAL A 123 -5.53 8.28 18.50
CA VAL A 123 -5.04 9.07 17.36
C VAL A 123 -3.50 9.03 17.32
N ARG A 124 -2.85 9.19 18.47
CA ARG A 124 -1.39 9.06 18.62
C ARG A 124 -0.89 7.69 18.14
N ASP A 125 -1.53 6.59 18.55
CA ASP A 125 -1.12 5.24 18.16
C ASP A 125 -1.16 5.02 16.65
N MET A 126 -2.16 5.61 15.97
CA MET A 126 -2.27 5.55 14.51
C MET A 126 -1.10 6.25 13.80
N LEU A 127 -0.65 7.39 14.33
CA LEU A 127 0.41 8.22 13.71
C LEU A 127 1.82 7.77 14.07
N THR A 128 1.99 6.93 15.10
CA THR A 128 3.30 6.54 15.62
C THR A 128 3.70 5.10 15.29
N HIS A 129 2.95 4.43 14.41
CA HIS A 129 3.24 3.06 13.95
C HIS A 129 3.34 2.03 15.09
N ARG A 130 2.52 2.17 16.14
CA ARG A 130 2.52 1.27 17.30
C ARG A 130 1.20 0.55 17.54
N SER A 131 0.40 0.39 16.50
CA SER A 131 -0.90 -0.31 16.55
C SER A 131 -0.80 -1.82 16.79
N GLY A 132 0.38 -2.42 16.74
CA GLY A 132 0.59 -3.88 16.79
C GLY A 132 0.46 -4.58 15.44
N LEU A 133 0.05 -3.87 14.41
CA LEU A 133 -0.08 -4.41 13.04
C LEU A 133 1.26 -4.35 12.30
N SER A 134 1.57 -5.41 11.56
CA SER A 134 2.54 -5.36 10.47
C SER A 134 1.89 -4.76 9.21
N ARG A 135 2.63 -4.80 8.08
CA ARG A 135 2.17 -4.28 6.77
C ARG A 135 0.73 -4.75 6.47
N GLY A 136 0.26 -4.92 5.38
CA GLY A 136 -1.10 -5.26 4.95
C GLY A 136 -1.43 -4.47 3.69
N ASP A 137 -0.37 -4.01 3.02
CA ASP A 137 -0.45 -3.04 1.93
C ASP A 137 -1.21 -3.56 0.71
N LEU A 138 -1.29 -4.87 0.51
CA LEU A 138 -1.99 -5.44 -0.63
C LEU A 138 -3.47 -5.00 -0.69
N VAL A 139 -4.10 -4.73 0.46
CA VAL A 139 -5.50 -4.30 0.52
C VAL A 139 -5.76 -2.98 -0.22
N TRP A 140 -4.81 -2.03 -0.16
CA TRP A 140 -4.92 -0.74 -0.83
C TRP A 140 -4.18 -0.71 -2.17
N PHE A 141 -3.09 -1.49 -2.29
CA PHE A 141 -2.23 -1.46 -3.47
C PHE A 141 -2.94 -1.97 -4.73
N ALA A 142 -3.67 -3.07 -4.63
CA ALA A 142 -4.35 -3.68 -5.77
C ALA A 142 -5.80 -4.12 -5.49
N GLY A 143 -6.27 -4.04 -4.24
CA GLY A 143 -7.61 -4.53 -3.85
C GLY A 143 -8.78 -3.81 -4.51
N GLY A 144 -8.57 -2.61 -5.06
CA GLY A 144 -9.63 -1.82 -5.71
C GLY A 144 -10.63 -1.21 -4.73
N TYR A 145 -10.29 -1.17 -3.44
CA TYR A 145 -11.14 -0.67 -2.37
C TYR A 145 -10.97 0.83 -2.16
N ASP A 146 -12.06 1.52 -1.79
CA ASP A 146 -12.02 2.89 -1.33
C ASP A 146 -11.51 2.99 0.12
N ARG A 147 -11.40 4.22 0.63
CA ARG A 147 -10.86 4.51 1.97
C ARG A 147 -11.69 3.86 3.09
N ASP A 148 -13.01 3.91 2.98
CA ASP A 148 -13.90 3.38 4.02
C ASP A 148 -13.89 1.84 4.02
N GLU A 149 -13.86 1.21 2.86
CA GLU A 149 -13.75 -0.25 2.76
C GLU A 149 -12.39 -0.77 3.24
N ILE A 150 -11.28 -0.07 2.97
CA ILE A 150 -9.97 -0.41 3.54
C ILE A 150 -10.02 -0.38 5.06
N LEU A 151 -10.59 0.67 5.66
CA LEU A 151 -10.74 0.78 7.12
C LEU A 151 -11.67 -0.29 7.69
N ARG A 152 -12.74 -0.64 6.98
CA ARG A 152 -13.64 -1.73 7.37
C ARG A 152 -12.90 -3.09 7.38
N ARG A 153 -12.00 -3.31 6.43
CA ARG A 153 -11.27 -4.59 6.28
C ARG A 153 -10.12 -4.76 7.27
N VAL A 154 -9.61 -3.70 7.87
CA VAL A 154 -8.49 -3.81 8.83
C VAL A 154 -8.80 -4.74 10.02
N ARG A 155 -10.08 -4.96 10.34
CA ARG A 155 -10.53 -5.91 11.37
C ARG A 155 -10.08 -7.36 11.13
N PHE A 156 -9.74 -7.70 9.88
CA PHE A 156 -9.25 -9.04 9.51
C PHE A 156 -7.72 -9.13 9.52
N LEU A 157 -7.02 -8.00 9.67
CA LEU A 157 -5.57 -7.96 9.75
C LEU A 157 -5.12 -8.36 11.17
N LYS A 158 -4.58 -9.56 11.29
CA LYS A 158 -4.08 -10.08 12.57
C LYS A 158 -2.87 -9.27 13.03
N PRO A 159 -2.78 -8.95 14.33
CA PRO A 159 -1.60 -8.28 14.87
C PRO A 159 -0.38 -9.21 14.80
N SER A 160 0.79 -8.61 14.58
CA SER A 160 2.07 -9.31 14.61
C SER A 160 2.69 -9.28 16.02
N TRP A 161 2.28 -8.31 16.83
CA TRP A 161 2.70 -8.12 18.23
C TRP A 161 1.67 -7.29 18.99
N SER A 162 1.86 -7.16 20.30
CA SER A 162 0.95 -6.37 21.14
C SER A 162 0.98 -4.89 20.78
N VAL A 163 -0.16 -4.21 20.92
CA VAL A 163 -0.26 -2.76 20.73
C VAL A 163 0.77 -2.03 21.60
N ARG A 164 1.42 -1.01 21.07
CA ARG A 164 2.45 -0.16 21.72
C ARG A 164 3.76 -0.87 22.09
N SER A 165 3.95 -2.17 21.74
CA SER A 165 5.14 -2.92 22.14
C SER A 165 6.32 -2.77 21.18
N GLN A 166 6.05 -2.59 19.87
CA GLN A 166 7.08 -2.50 18.85
C GLN A 166 6.65 -1.55 17.74
N PHE A 167 7.64 -0.97 17.06
CA PHE A 167 7.45 -0.22 15.83
C PHE A 167 6.99 -1.15 14.69
N GLY A 168 5.85 -0.84 14.08
CA GLY A 168 5.30 -1.57 12.95
C GLY A 168 4.75 -0.63 11.89
N TYR A 169 5.55 -0.32 10.88
CA TYR A 169 5.18 0.64 9.84
C TYR A 169 3.87 0.27 9.15
N GLN A 170 2.84 1.16 9.24
CA GLN A 170 1.48 0.85 8.85
C GLN A 170 0.81 2.01 8.10
N ASN A 171 0.58 1.84 6.79
CA ASN A 171 -0.07 2.85 5.96
C ASN A 171 -1.56 3.02 6.27
N ILE A 172 -2.27 1.93 6.60
CA ILE A 172 -3.72 1.97 6.87
C ILE A 172 -4.02 2.82 8.12
N MET A 173 -3.10 2.85 9.09
CA MET A 173 -3.28 3.69 10.28
C MET A 173 -3.13 5.17 9.97
N TYR A 174 -2.28 5.56 9.02
CA TYR A 174 -2.23 6.93 8.50
C TYR A 174 -3.48 7.31 7.71
N LEU A 175 -4.04 6.36 6.92
CA LEU A 175 -5.36 6.56 6.33
C LEU A 175 -6.40 6.82 7.42
N ALA A 176 -6.43 6.00 8.48
CA ALA A 176 -7.37 6.16 9.60
C ALA A 176 -7.21 7.53 10.28
N ALA A 177 -5.98 7.97 10.55
CA ALA A 177 -5.72 9.29 11.14
C ALA A 177 -6.18 10.44 10.23
N GLY A 178 -5.93 10.35 8.92
CA GLY A 178 -6.41 11.32 7.94
C GLY A 178 -7.93 11.36 7.85
N GLN A 179 -8.60 10.21 7.87
CA GLN A 179 -10.07 10.13 7.89
C GLN A 179 -10.65 10.63 9.21
N ALA A 180 -9.96 10.41 10.34
CA ALA A 180 -10.36 10.98 11.64
C ALA A 180 -10.32 12.53 11.60
N ALA A 181 -9.27 13.12 11.06
CA ALA A 181 -9.16 14.57 10.86
C ALA A 181 -10.24 15.10 9.90
N ALA A 182 -10.54 14.36 8.83
CA ALA A 182 -11.60 14.67 7.88
C ALA A 182 -12.97 14.72 8.58
N ARG A 183 -13.30 13.69 9.36
CA ARG A 183 -14.57 13.64 10.14
C ARG A 183 -14.63 14.77 11.18
N ALA A 184 -13.56 15.03 11.93
CA ALA A 184 -13.49 16.11 12.92
C ALA A 184 -13.68 17.51 12.32
N SER A 185 -13.33 17.70 11.06
CA SER A 185 -13.43 18.99 10.35
C SER A 185 -14.68 19.14 9.51
N GLY A 186 -15.34 18.06 9.10
CA GLY A 186 -16.43 18.05 8.12
C GLY A 186 -15.99 18.23 6.67
N LYS A 187 -14.68 18.05 6.36
CA LYS A 187 -14.10 18.15 5.00
C LYS A 187 -13.37 16.86 4.67
N THR A 188 -13.11 16.61 3.37
CA THR A 188 -12.23 15.52 2.96
C THR A 188 -10.78 15.81 3.38
N TRP A 189 -9.95 14.76 3.53
CA TRP A 189 -8.52 14.94 3.79
C TRP A 189 -7.84 15.73 2.66
N ASP A 190 -8.24 15.49 1.42
CA ASP A 190 -7.72 16.16 0.23
C ASP A 190 -8.01 17.67 0.26
N ASP A 191 -9.22 18.05 0.63
CA ASP A 191 -9.58 19.47 0.82
C ASP A 191 -8.84 20.09 2.00
N LEU A 192 -8.69 19.34 3.10
CA LEU A 192 -7.96 19.84 4.27
C LEU A 192 -6.51 20.14 3.97
N VAL A 193 -5.80 19.22 3.33
CA VAL A 193 -4.38 19.42 3.03
C VAL A 193 -4.19 20.58 2.05
N ARG A 194 -5.07 20.70 1.05
CA ARG A 194 -5.08 21.83 0.12
C ARG A 194 -5.34 23.15 0.83
N ASP A 195 -6.44 23.24 1.58
CA ASP A 195 -6.94 24.50 2.15
C ASP A 195 -6.14 24.97 3.36
N ARG A 196 -5.57 24.04 4.15
CA ARG A 196 -4.90 24.35 5.41
C ARG A 196 -3.38 24.34 5.32
N ILE A 197 -2.80 23.69 4.30
CA ILE A 197 -1.35 23.59 4.11
C ILE A 197 -0.94 24.15 2.76
N PHE A 198 -1.35 23.54 1.63
CA PHE A 198 -0.82 23.93 0.32
C PHE A 198 -1.09 25.40 -0.01
N ALA A 199 -2.34 25.83 0.06
CA ALA A 199 -2.71 27.20 -0.28
C ALA A 199 -2.09 28.25 0.65
N PRO A 200 -2.12 28.11 2.01
CA PRO A 200 -1.47 29.09 2.90
C PRO A 200 0.05 29.16 2.74
N LEU A 201 0.72 28.06 2.38
CA LEU A 201 2.16 28.03 2.12
C LEU A 201 2.53 28.48 0.70
N GLY A 202 1.55 28.70 -0.19
CA GLY A 202 1.79 29.01 -1.60
C GLY A 202 2.39 27.83 -2.38
N MET A 203 2.06 26.59 -2.01
CA MET A 203 2.44 25.36 -2.69
C MET A 203 1.46 25.09 -3.86
N ASN A 204 1.49 25.98 -4.86
CA ASN A 204 0.43 26.08 -5.86
C ASN A 204 0.43 24.95 -6.91
N GLU A 205 1.55 24.24 -7.07
CA GLU A 205 1.69 23.13 -8.03
C GLU A 205 1.44 21.78 -7.34
N THR A 206 1.53 21.72 -6.01
CA THR A 206 1.35 20.53 -5.17
C THR A 206 -0.10 20.06 -5.18
N ASN A 207 -0.29 18.76 -5.25
CA ASN A 207 -1.61 18.13 -5.25
C ASN A 207 -1.59 16.77 -4.53
N SER A 208 -2.78 16.21 -4.26
CA SER A 208 -2.95 14.95 -3.52
C SER A 208 -3.39 13.77 -4.39
N SER A 209 -3.33 13.88 -5.72
CA SER A 209 -3.78 12.82 -6.63
C SER A 209 -3.02 12.83 -7.93
N THR A 210 -2.65 11.64 -8.43
CA THR A 210 -2.04 11.50 -9.77
C THR A 210 -2.96 11.95 -10.90
N ARG A 211 -4.29 12.01 -10.68
CA ARG A 211 -5.24 12.56 -11.64
C ARG A 211 -4.98 14.04 -11.93
N ALA A 212 -4.47 14.78 -10.95
CA ALA A 212 -4.11 16.19 -11.11
C ALA A 212 -2.82 16.42 -11.92
N LEU A 213 -2.09 15.37 -12.25
CA LEU A 213 -0.91 15.41 -13.13
C LEU A 213 -1.30 15.32 -14.62
N ALA A 214 -2.52 14.90 -14.92
CA ALA A 214 -2.99 14.77 -16.31
C ALA A 214 -2.89 16.11 -17.05
N GLY A 215 -2.26 16.10 -18.23
CA GLY A 215 -2.06 17.29 -19.06
C GLY A 215 -0.94 18.23 -18.62
N LYS A 216 -0.27 17.99 -17.49
CA LYS A 216 0.92 18.74 -17.09
C LYS A 216 2.15 18.24 -17.87
N THR A 217 2.98 19.17 -18.33
CA THR A 217 4.17 18.86 -19.14
C THR A 217 5.45 18.69 -18.30
N ASN A 218 5.54 19.35 -17.15
CA ASN A 218 6.72 19.29 -16.28
C ASN A 218 6.52 18.26 -15.15
N VAL A 219 6.42 17.00 -15.54
CA VAL A 219 6.21 15.86 -14.61
C VAL A 219 7.29 14.82 -14.89
N ALA A 220 7.98 14.37 -13.84
CA ALA A 220 8.96 13.30 -13.94
C ALA A 220 8.27 11.96 -14.22
N THR A 221 8.81 11.18 -15.12
CA THR A 221 8.32 9.83 -15.42
C THR A 221 8.88 8.85 -14.37
N PRO A 222 8.07 7.95 -13.82
CA PRO A 222 8.53 6.94 -12.88
C PRO A 222 9.41 5.86 -13.54
N HIS A 223 10.49 5.43 -12.86
CA HIS A 223 11.39 4.39 -13.36
C HIS A 223 11.64 3.31 -12.31
N LEU A 224 11.70 2.06 -12.76
CA LEU A 224 11.96 0.87 -11.93
C LEU A 224 13.12 0.06 -12.52
N GLU A 225 14.11 -0.26 -11.69
CA GLU A 225 15.21 -1.18 -12.08
C GLU A 225 14.75 -2.63 -11.90
N VAL A 226 14.73 -3.40 -12.98
CA VAL A 226 14.44 -4.84 -12.98
C VAL A 226 15.57 -5.56 -13.71
N ASN A 227 16.20 -6.55 -13.07
CA ASN A 227 17.33 -7.31 -13.63
C ASN A 227 18.45 -6.41 -14.21
N ASP A 228 18.87 -5.42 -13.43
CA ASP A 228 19.90 -4.42 -13.80
C ASP A 228 19.51 -3.49 -14.98
N THR A 229 18.28 -3.56 -15.45
CA THR A 229 17.74 -2.69 -16.51
C THR A 229 16.71 -1.74 -15.96
N LEU A 230 16.81 -0.48 -16.32
CA LEU A 230 15.84 0.56 -15.93
C LEU A 230 14.68 0.56 -16.92
N HIS A 231 13.46 0.60 -16.41
CA HIS A 231 12.22 0.63 -17.18
C HIS A 231 11.35 1.80 -16.77
N VAL A 232 10.71 2.45 -17.74
CA VAL A 232 9.61 3.35 -17.48
C VAL A 232 8.40 2.55 -16.99
N VAL A 233 7.77 3.03 -15.92
CA VAL A 233 6.52 2.45 -15.38
C VAL A 233 5.45 3.54 -15.27
N PRO A 234 4.15 3.20 -15.30
CA PRO A 234 3.10 4.17 -15.10
C PRO A 234 3.06 4.67 -13.66
N TYR A 235 2.51 5.87 -13.46
CA TYR A 235 2.11 6.32 -12.14
C TYR A 235 1.04 5.41 -11.55
N HIS A 236 1.23 4.98 -10.33
CA HIS A 236 0.23 4.24 -9.58
C HIS A 236 -0.70 5.22 -8.85
N ASN A 237 -2.01 5.11 -9.10
CA ASN A 237 -3.00 5.88 -8.36
C ASN A 237 -3.24 5.23 -7.00
N ILE A 238 -2.90 5.96 -5.94
CA ILE A 238 -3.07 5.54 -4.55
C ILE A 238 -3.94 6.52 -3.75
N ASP A 239 -4.93 7.14 -4.40
CA ASP A 239 -5.86 8.07 -3.76
C ASP A 239 -6.62 7.42 -2.58
N ASN A 240 -6.81 6.11 -2.65
CA ASN A 240 -7.45 5.31 -1.61
C ASN A 240 -6.62 5.18 -0.32
N ILE A 241 -5.32 5.45 -0.37
CA ILE A 241 -4.42 5.52 0.79
C ILE A 241 -3.82 6.92 0.94
N GLY A 242 -4.45 7.94 0.37
CA GLY A 242 -3.95 9.30 0.22
C GLY A 242 -3.22 9.87 1.44
N PRO A 243 -3.79 9.84 2.66
CA PRO A 243 -3.15 10.34 3.88
C PRO A 243 -1.78 9.72 4.20
N ALA A 244 -1.47 8.56 3.64
CA ALA A 244 -0.19 7.88 3.83
C ALA A 244 0.83 8.15 2.71
N GLY A 245 0.42 8.63 1.50
CA GLY A 245 1.39 8.63 0.41
C GLY A 245 1.06 9.29 -0.93
N SER A 246 -0.10 9.92 -1.13
CA SER A 246 -0.53 10.31 -2.49
C SER A 246 -0.10 11.70 -2.97
N ILE A 247 0.60 12.48 -2.14
CA ILE A 247 1.00 13.84 -2.53
C ILE A 247 2.02 13.80 -3.66
N ASN A 248 1.81 14.65 -4.66
CA ASN A 248 2.76 14.97 -5.71
C ASN A 248 3.19 16.42 -5.56
N SER A 249 4.49 16.69 -5.63
CA SER A 249 5.06 18.01 -5.41
C SER A 249 6.37 18.19 -6.17
N ASN A 250 6.99 19.36 -6.03
CA ASN A 250 8.28 19.72 -6.59
C ASN A 250 9.19 20.35 -5.55
N ALA A 251 10.45 20.59 -5.88
CA ALA A 251 11.43 21.12 -4.93
C ALA A 251 11.07 22.54 -4.47
N SER A 252 10.53 23.39 -5.37
CA SER A 252 10.12 24.77 -5.09
C SER A 252 8.97 24.87 -4.09
N ASP A 253 7.98 23.97 -4.18
CA ASP A 253 6.87 23.93 -3.22
C ASP A 253 7.27 23.25 -1.90
N MET A 254 7.98 22.12 -1.98
CA MET A 254 8.39 21.38 -0.80
C MET A 254 9.34 22.16 0.11
N ILE A 255 10.17 23.06 -0.40
CA ILE A 255 11.04 23.86 0.45
C ILE A 255 10.25 24.87 1.29
N LYS A 256 9.08 25.33 0.81
CA LYS A 256 8.16 26.17 1.60
C LYS A 256 7.58 25.38 2.78
N TRP A 257 7.23 24.12 2.54
CA TRP A 257 6.83 23.19 3.59
C TRP A 257 7.92 22.96 4.64
N VAL A 258 9.16 22.73 4.21
CA VAL A 258 10.30 22.54 5.09
C VAL A 258 10.57 23.79 5.94
N ARG A 259 10.54 24.99 5.34
CA ARG A 259 10.65 26.25 6.09
C ARG A 259 9.56 26.40 7.14
N PHE A 260 8.31 26.07 6.79
CA PHE A 260 7.19 26.09 7.72
C PHE A 260 7.42 25.17 8.94
N GLN A 261 8.03 24.00 8.76
CA GLN A 261 8.40 23.10 9.86
C GLN A 261 9.49 23.75 10.74
N LEU A 262 10.55 24.26 10.12
CA LEU A 262 11.65 24.94 10.82
C LEU A 262 11.20 26.21 11.58
N ASP A 263 10.20 26.92 11.05
CA ASP A 263 9.65 28.14 11.64
C ASP A 263 8.58 27.87 12.71
N GLY A 264 8.45 26.60 13.16
CA GLY A 264 7.52 26.22 14.23
C GLY A 264 6.05 26.48 13.90
N GLY A 265 5.64 26.23 12.64
CA GLY A 265 4.25 26.34 12.21
C GLY A 265 3.83 27.73 11.74
N LYS A 266 4.79 28.60 11.38
CA LYS A 266 4.54 29.96 10.91
C LYS A 266 4.88 30.11 9.42
N VAL A 267 4.17 31.03 8.76
CA VAL A 267 4.45 31.47 7.40
C VAL A 267 4.22 32.98 7.30
N ASN A 268 5.17 33.75 6.80
CA ASN A 268 5.08 35.20 6.67
C ASN A 268 4.60 35.91 7.96
N GLY A 269 5.10 35.47 9.12
CA GLY A 269 4.72 35.97 10.45
C GLY A 269 3.34 35.50 10.97
N LYS A 270 2.56 34.78 10.17
CA LYS A 270 1.25 34.24 10.57
C LYS A 270 1.40 32.80 11.08
N THR A 271 0.89 32.54 12.26
CA THR A 271 0.82 31.18 12.83
C THR A 271 -0.32 30.40 12.16
N LEU A 272 -0.01 29.26 11.53
CA LEU A 272 -1.00 28.33 10.98
C LEU A 272 -1.31 27.18 11.93
N VAL A 273 -0.34 26.81 12.77
CA VAL A 273 -0.46 25.86 13.87
C VAL A 273 0.43 26.32 15.01
N ALA A 274 -0.03 26.21 16.25
CA ALA A 274 0.78 26.56 17.42
C ALA A 274 2.02 25.65 17.52
N ALA A 275 3.12 26.19 18.05
CA ALA A 275 4.40 25.47 18.14
C ALA A 275 4.30 24.19 18.99
N GLY A 276 3.51 24.18 20.06
CA GLY A 276 3.35 23.00 20.92
C GLY A 276 2.80 21.78 20.19
N PRO A 277 1.60 21.84 19.58
CA PRO A 277 1.05 20.73 18.78
C PRO A 277 1.93 20.33 17.61
N LEU A 278 2.66 21.26 16.97
CA LEU A 278 3.58 20.90 15.89
C LEU A 278 4.83 20.18 16.42
N ALA A 279 5.44 20.67 17.50
CA ALA A 279 6.61 20.06 18.14
C ALA A 279 6.30 18.62 18.63
N GLU A 280 5.06 18.35 19.05
CA GLU A 280 4.66 17.00 19.43
C GLU A 280 4.83 16.00 18.26
N THR A 281 4.70 16.44 17.01
CA THR A 281 4.94 15.57 15.84
C THR A 281 6.41 15.20 15.67
N HIS A 282 7.32 16.03 16.17
CA HIS A 282 8.77 15.85 16.18
C HIS A 282 9.30 15.26 17.50
N THR A 283 8.41 14.81 18.40
CA THR A 283 8.79 14.18 19.67
C THR A 283 8.87 12.66 19.51
N ALA A 284 9.92 12.03 20.03
CA ALA A 284 10.12 10.59 20.00
C ALA A 284 8.98 9.85 20.71
N GLN A 285 8.24 9.03 19.99
CA GLN A 285 7.07 8.29 20.45
C GLN A 285 7.31 6.77 20.47
N MET A 286 8.09 6.26 19.53
CA MET A 286 8.38 4.84 19.40
C MET A 286 9.85 4.63 19.06
N VAL A 287 10.57 3.92 19.94
CA VAL A 287 11.99 3.61 19.72
C VAL A 287 12.15 2.59 18.60
N ILE A 288 13.12 2.82 17.73
CA ILE A 288 13.53 1.92 16.67
C ILE A 288 14.95 1.42 16.97
N PRO A 289 15.16 0.12 17.17
CA PRO A 289 16.50 -0.41 17.39
C PRO A 289 17.39 -0.19 16.16
N VAL A 290 18.57 0.37 16.33
CA VAL A 290 19.57 0.56 15.28
C VAL A 290 20.47 -0.68 15.21
N PRO A 291 20.34 -1.55 14.17
CA PRO A 291 21.16 -2.75 14.05
C PRO A 291 22.64 -2.45 13.85
N ALA A 292 23.52 -3.37 14.27
CA ALA A 292 24.98 -3.21 14.11
C ALA A 292 25.39 -2.97 12.65
N ALA A 293 24.73 -3.63 11.69
CA ALA A 293 24.98 -3.42 10.28
C ALA A 293 24.66 -1.98 9.83
N ALA A 294 23.56 -1.38 10.32
CA ALA A 294 23.20 0.00 10.02
C ALA A 294 24.23 0.98 10.60
N ARG A 295 24.71 0.73 11.83
CA ARG A 295 25.80 1.52 12.45
C ARG A 295 27.12 1.42 11.69
N THR A 296 27.39 0.28 11.04
CA THR A 296 28.57 0.13 10.19
C THR A 296 28.47 1.03 8.95
N LEU A 297 27.30 1.13 8.35
CA LEU A 297 27.03 1.96 7.17
C LEU A 297 26.95 3.45 7.53
N ASN A 298 26.31 3.79 8.66
CA ASN A 298 26.25 5.14 9.20
C ASN A 298 26.71 5.18 10.67
N PRO A 299 28.01 5.40 10.93
CA PRO A 299 28.55 5.39 12.29
C PRO A 299 28.18 6.65 13.10
N PHE A 300 27.45 7.59 12.53
CA PHE A 300 27.09 8.86 13.15
C PHE A 300 25.64 8.87 13.67
N THR A 301 24.93 7.74 13.54
CA THR A 301 23.57 7.53 14.07
C THR A 301 23.62 6.41 15.11
N HIS A 302 23.23 6.70 16.33
CA HIS A 302 23.24 5.78 17.48
C HIS A 302 21.85 5.50 18.00
N LEU A 303 20.94 6.47 17.84
CA LEU A 303 19.55 6.40 18.29
C LEU A 303 18.62 6.66 17.11
N GLU A 304 17.52 5.92 17.08
CA GLU A 304 16.44 6.14 16.12
C GLU A 304 15.09 5.95 16.81
N ALA A 305 14.16 6.83 16.53
CA ALA A 305 12.78 6.76 16.99
C ALA A 305 11.84 7.20 15.87
N TYR A 306 10.56 6.98 16.08
CA TYR A 306 9.52 7.55 15.24
C TYR A 306 8.67 8.52 16.07
N GLY A 307 8.46 9.70 15.54
CA GLY A 307 7.49 10.68 16.02
C GLY A 307 6.14 10.48 15.34
N MET A 308 5.54 11.55 14.82
CA MET A 308 4.32 11.47 14.01
C MET A 308 4.61 11.98 12.59
N GLY A 309 4.92 11.07 11.68
CA GLY A 309 5.29 11.39 10.30
C GLY A 309 6.77 11.70 10.09
N TRP A 310 7.60 11.48 11.12
CA TRP A 310 9.02 11.74 11.12
C TRP A 310 9.79 10.61 11.77
N PHE A 311 10.86 10.15 11.13
CA PHE A 311 11.94 9.40 11.76
C PHE A 311 12.86 10.40 12.43
N LEU A 312 13.17 10.18 13.69
CA LEU A 312 14.02 11.03 14.53
C LEU A 312 15.29 10.26 14.81
N GLN A 313 16.42 10.85 14.50
CA GLN A 313 17.73 10.23 14.73
C GLN A 313 18.77 11.25 15.14
N ASP A 314 19.80 10.79 15.83
CA ASP A 314 21.01 11.60 15.97
C ASP A 314 21.88 11.48 14.71
N TYR A 315 22.40 12.58 14.26
CA TYR A 315 23.40 12.63 13.19
C TYR A 315 24.55 13.55 13.58
N ARG A 316 25.72 12.99 13.79
CA ARG A 316 26.90 13.73 14.28
C ARG A 316 26.62 14.55 15.55
N GLY A 317 25.85 13.98 16.48
CA GLY A 317 25.49 14.59 17.76
C GLY A 317 24.44 15.71 17.68
N ARG A 318 23.66 15.78 16.60
CA ARG A 318 22.55 16.71 16.37
C ARG A 318 21.28 15.95 16.04
N GLU A 319 20.14 16.53 16.35
CA GLU A 319 18.84 15.99 15.95
C GLU A 319 18.63 16.13 14.44
N LEU A 320 18.20 15.05 13.80
CA LEU A 320 17.81 14.99 12.40
C LEU A 320 16.46 14.31 12.31
N ASP A 321 15.44 15.07 11.93
CA ASP A 321 14.11 14.57 11.63
C ASP A 321 13.97 14.40 10.12
N GLN A 322 13.61 13.22 9.68
CA GLN A 322 13.50 12.94 8.26
C GLN A 322 12.36 11.99 7.95
N HIS A 323 11.85 12.02 6.73
CA HIS A 323 10.99 10.98 6.22
C HIS A 323 11.24 10.76 4.73
N GLY A 324 11.59 9.52 4.39
CA GLY A 324 11.66 9.10 3.00
C GLY A 324 10.30 8.78 2.42
N GLY A 325 10.20 8.82 1.10
CA GLY A 325 9.03 8.35 0.36
C GLY A 325 9.44 7.42 -0.76
N ASN A 326 8.70 6.34 -0.93
CA ASN A 326 8.82 5.46 -2.08
C ASN A 326 7.43 5.14 -2.59
N ILE A 327 7.26 5.26 -3.88
CA ILE A 327 6.09 4.81 -4.64
C ILE A 327 6.60 4.34 -6.00
N ASP A 328 5.84 3.52 -6.70
CA ASP A 328 6.28 2.92 -7.95
C ASP A 328 7.00 3.92 -8.87
N GLY A 329 8.30 3.69 -9.03
CA GLY A 329 9.16 4.49 -9.90
C GLY A 329 9.73 5.77 -9.31
N MET A 330 9.49 6.11 -8.02
CA MET A 330 9.98 7.35 -7.41
C MET A 330 10.48 7.15 -5.97
N SER A 331 11.47 7.94 -5.58
CA SER A 331 11.97 8.03 -4.21
C SER A 331 12.17 9.49 -3.81
N ALA A 332 11.81 9.81 -2.58
CA ALA A 332 11.92 11.14 -2.01
C ALA A 332 12.57 11.12 -0.62
N MET A 333 13.13 12.24 -0.22
CA MET A 333 13.60 12.50 1.14
C MET A 333 13.26 13.93 1.52
N VAL A 334 12.66 14.08 2.69
CA VAL A 334 12.46 15.38 3.35
C VAL A 334 13.14 15.31 4.71
N ALA A 335 13.93 16.33 5.05
CA ALA A 335 14.67 16.33 6.30
C ALA A 335 14.79 17.75 6.87
N VAL A 336 14.81 17.84 8.20
CA VAL A 336 15.06 19.05 8.96
C VAL A 336 16.05 18.76 10.09
N MET A 337 16.96 19.71 10.34
CA MET A 337 17.81 19.79 11.53
C MET A 337 17.45 21.08 12.27
N PRO A 338 16.56 21.02 13.27
CA PRO A 338 16.00 22.22 13.89
C PRO A 338 17.06 23.15 14.53
N GLU A 339 18.04 22.57 15.24
CA GLU A 339 19.11 23.32 15.90
C GLU A 339 19.99 24.08 14.92
N GLU A 340 20.27 23.47 13.75
CA GLU A 340 21.12 24.07 12.70
C GLU A 340 20.31 24.97 11.74
N LYS A 341 18.97 24.99 11.90
CA LYS A 341 18.02 25.65 11.00
C LYS A 341 18.24 25.25 9.53
N VAL A 342 18.52 23.96 9.31
CA VAL A 342 18.76 23.37 8.00
C VAL A 342 17.58 22.52 7.62
N GLY A 343 17.12 22.64 6.39
CA GLY A 343 16.11 21.78 5.83
C GLY A 343 16.39 21.40 4.39
N MET A 344 15.98 20.21 3.99
CA MET A 344 16.26 19.66 2.66
C MET A 344 15.09 18.89 2.10
N VAL A 345 15.01 18.95 0.78
CA VAL A 345 14.12 18.10 -0.05
C VAL A 345 14.95 17.52 -1.17
N ILE A 346 14.84 16.23 -1.39
CA ILE A 346 15.50 15.51 -2.49
C ILE A 346 14.44 14.59 -3.11
N LEU A 347 14.18 14.79 -4.39
CA LEU A 347 13.16 14.08 -5.16
C LEU A 347 13.81 13.38 -6.34
N THR A 348 13.51 12.09 -6.57
CA THR A 348 14.10 11.32 -7.66
C THR A 348 13.04 10.50 -8.39
N ASN A 349 13.24 10.26 -9.67
CA ASN A 349 12.38 9.42 -10.50
C ASN A 349 12.92 7.99 -10.68
N ALA A 350 13.40 7.40 -9.61
CA ALA A 350 13.81 5.98 -9.57
C ALA A 350 13.30 5.31 -8.29
N ASN A 351 12.72 4.13 -8.44
CA ASN A 351 12.11 3.37 -7.34
C ASN A 351 13.15 2.79 -6.38
N GLY A 352 12.89 2.93 -5.07
CA GLY A 352 13.71 2.29 -4.03
C GLY A 352 15.18 2.72 -4.03
N SER A 353 15.51 3.84 -4.67
CA SER A 353 16.89 4.34 -4.74
C SER A 353 17.35 4.86 -3.37
N PRO A 354 18.53 4.45 -2.88
CA PRO A 354 19.12 5.03 -1.67
C PRO A 354 19.68 6.45 -1.92
N LEU A 355 19.75 6.90 -3.17
CA LEU A 355 20.37 8.15 -3.57
C LEU A 355 19.87 9.38 -2.77
N PRO A 356 18.55 9.55 -2.50
CA PRO A 356 18.10 10.69 -1.70
C PRO A 356 18.76 10.76 -0.31
N THR A 357 18.90 9.61 0.37
CA THR A 357 19.58 9.54 1.68
C THR A 357 21.08 9.81 1.57
N LEU A 358 21.75 9.30 0.54
CA LEU A 358 23.19 9.47 0.34
C LEU A 358 23.54 10.93 0.02
N VAL A 359 22.70 11.59 -0.78
CA VAL A 359 22.81 13.02 -1.10
C VAL A 359 22.51 13.87 0.15
N LEU A 360 21.50 13.49 0.97
CA LEU A 360 21.20 14.15 2.24
C LEU A 360 22.45 14.16 3.15
N TYR A 361 23.04 13.00 3.43
CA TYR A 361 24.21 12.93 4.31
C TYR A 361 25.41 13.69 3.76
N ARG A 362 25.64 13.65 2.45
CA ARG A 362 26.70 14.43 1.81
C ARG A 362 26.50 15.93 1.98
N ALA A 363 25.27 16.42 1.81
CA ALA A 363 24.93 17.81 2.00
C ALA A 363 25.05 18.22 3.46
N LEU A 364 24.55 17.40 4.40
CA LEU A 364 24.69 17.66 5.84
C LEU A 364 26.15 17.74 6.27
N ASP A 365 27.00 16.81 5.84
CA ASP A 365 28.43 16.86 6.12
C ASP A 365 29.05 18.19 5.71
N ALA A 366 28.75 18.66 4.50
CA ALA A 366 29.25 19.90 3.98
C ALA A 366 28.74 21.14 4.77
N LEU A 367 27.44 21.15 5.12
CA LEU A 367 26.84 22.26 5.88
C LEU A 367 27.28 22.30 7.34
N LEU A 368 27.66 21.17 7.91
CA LEU A 368 28.19 21.04 9.27
C LEU A 368 29.71 21.24 9.34
N GLY A 369 30.38 21.47 8.20
CA GLY A 369 31.83 21.60 8.14
C GLY A 369 32.58 20.29 8.43
N ALA A 370 31.94 19.16 8.29
CA ALA A 370 32.55 17.85 8.48
C ALA A 370 33.44 17.46 7.29
N ALA A 371 34.42 16.59 7.53
CA ALA A 371 35.26 16.06 6.46
C ALA A 371 34.39 15.37 5.40
N PRO A 372 34.66 15.59 4.12
CA PRO A 372 33.92 14.96 3.04
C PRO A 372 33.98 13.43 3.12
N ARG A 373 32.81 12.77 3.07
CA ARG A 373 32.70 11.30 2.99
C ARG A 373 32.00 10.92 1.70
N ASP A 374 32.50 9.88 1.05
CA ASP A 374 31.87 9.34 -0.16
C ASP A 374 30.77 8.31 0.18
N TRP A 375 29.66 8.82 0.71
CA TRP A 375 28.50 8.00 1.09
C TRP A 375 28.01 7.13 -0.07
N SER A 376 27.99 7.67 -1.30
CA SER A 376 27.53 6.98 -2.49
C SER A 376 28.45 5.80 -2.86
N GLY A 377 29.76 6.07 -2.98
CA GLY A 377 30.72 5.03 -3.36
C GLY A 377 30.88 3.94 -2.29
N GLU A 378 30.82 4.29 -1.01
CA GLU A 378 30.85 3.29 0.08
C GLU A 378 29.64 2.38 0.05
N GLN A 379 28.44 2.95 -0.14
CA GLN A 379 27.20 2.17 -0.22
C GLN A 379 27.15 1.31 -1.48
N LEU A 380 27.67 1.81 -2.61
CA LEU A 380 27.77 1.05 -3.85
C LEU A 380 28.68 -0.17 -3.68
N LYS A 381 29.85 0.00 -3.07
CA LYS A 381 30.74 -1.11 -2.73
C LYS A 381 30.08 -2.15 -1.83
N ALA A 382 29.28 -1.71 -0.84
CA ALA A 382 28.52 -2.62 0.03
C ALA A 382 27.48 -3.40 -0.76
N ARG A 383 26.74 -2.75 -1.69
CA ARG A 383 25.76 -3.39 -2.59
C ARG A 383 26.44 -4.43 -3.49
N GLU A 384 27.57 -4.08 -4.09
CA GLU A 384 28.33 -5.00 -4.95
C GLU A 384 28.84 -6.22 -4.19
N LYS A 385 29.32 -6.02 -2.95
CA LYS A 385 29.76 -7.13 -2.08
C LYS A 385 28.60 -8.06 -1.69
N ALA A 386 27.38 -7.53 -1.52
CA ALA A 386 26.18 -8.33 -1.21
C ALA A 386 25.61 -9.08 -2.43
N ARG A 387 25.89 -8.62 -3.65
CA ARG A 387 25.32 -9.15 -4.89
C ARG A 387 25.56 -10.66 -5.13
N PRO A 388 26.76 -11.23 -4.87
CA PRO A 388 26.97 -12.68 -4.99
C PRO A 388 26.07 -13.48 -4.06
N MET A 389 25.90 -13.05 -2.81
CA MET A 389 25.01 -13.71 -1.84
C MET A 389 23.54 -13.71 -2.28
N GLN A 390 23.07 -12.59 -2.86
CA GLN A 390 21.71 -12.50 -3.41
C GLN A 390 21.52 -13.43 -4.61
N LYS A 391 22.50 -13.51 -5.50
CA LYS A 391 22.49 -14.45 -6.64
C LYS A 391 22.50 -15.90 -6.17
N GLU A 392 23.30 -16.23 -5.17
CA GLU A 392 23.34 -17.58 -4.57
C GLU A 392 21.99 -17.93 -3.90
N ALA A 393 21.39 -17.01 -3.16
CA ALA A 393 20.07 -17.20 -2.55
C ALA A 393 19.01 -17.48 -3.62
N LEU A 394 18.98 -16.70 -4.70
CA LEU A 394 18.10 -16.94 -5.84
C LEU A 394 18.39 -18.30 -6.51
N ALA A 395 19.64 -18.64 -6.73
CA ALA A 395 20.03 -19.94 -7.31
C ALA A 395 19.56 -21.11 -6.44
N LYS A 396 19.62 -21.00 -5.10
CA LYS A 396 19.09 -22.02 -4.18
C LYS A 396 17.58 -22.18 -4.33
N ILE A 397 16.82 -21.08 -4.45
CA ILE A 397 15.38 -21.12 -4.70
C ILE A 397 15.07 -21.82 -6.02
N LEU A 398 15.81 -21.50 -7.08
CA LEU A 398 15.64 -22.12 -8.39
C LEU A 398 16.03 -23.62 -8.38
N ALA A 399 17.10 -23.98 -7.67
CA ALA A 399 17.57 -25.36 -7.53
C ALA A 399 16.64 -26.23 -6.67
N ALA A 400 15.83 -25.63 -5.81
CA ALA A 400 14.79 -26.34 -5.02
C ALA A 400 13.61 -26.82 -5.89
N ARG A 401 13.54 -26.46 -7.16
CA ARG A 401 12.55 -26.97 -8.09
C ARG A 401 12.72 -28.48 -8.27
N VAL A 402 11.65 -29.26 -8.03
CA VAL A 402 11.66 -30.70 -8.31
C VAL A 402 11.35 -30.93 -9.78
N PRO A 403 12.29 -31.44 -10.58
CA PRO A 403 12.08 -31.64 -12.01
C PRO A 403 11.13 -32.81 -12.30
N ASN A 404 10.55 -32.85 -13.51
CA ASN A 404 9.73 -33.95 -14.04
C ASN A 404 8.46 -34.26 -13.24
N THR A 405 7.98 -33.33 -12.40
CA THR A 405 6.69 -33.44 -11.72
C THR A 405 5.56 -32.95 -12.64
N LYS A 406 4.34 -33.34 -12.31
CA LYS A 406 3.11 -32.85 -12.94
C LYS A 406 2.17 -32.33 -11.87
N PRO A 407 1.27 -31.39 -12.19
CA PRO A 407 0.18 -31.04 -11.30
C PRO A 407 -0.68 -32.29 -10.97
N SER A 408 -1.18 -32.37 -9.74
CA SER A 408 -2.03 -33.48 -9.30
C SER A 408 -3.36 -33.53 -10.05
N LEU A 409 -3.81 -32.39 -10.57
CA LEU A 409 -5.07 -32.22 -11.28
C LEU A 409 -4.86 -31.66 -12.69
N ALA A 410 -5.85 -31.83 -13.56
CA ALA A 410 -5.91 -31.08 -14.82
C ALA A 410 -6.00 -29.57 -14.54
N VAL A 411 -5.37 -28.75 -15.39
CA VAL A 411 -5.21 -27.30 -15.18
C VAL A 411 -6.55 -26.60 -14.94
N GLU A 412 -7.61 -27.06 -15.57
CA GLU A 412 -8.97 -26.53 -15.45
C GLU A 412 -9.53 -26.64 -14.02
N LYS A 413 -9.05 -27.60 -13.22
CA LYS A 413 -9.50 -27.82 -11.85
C LYS A 413 -8.94 -26.78 -10.85
N TYR A 414 -7.85 -26.11 -11.20
CA TYR A 414 -7.28 -25.00 -10.41
C TYR A 414 -8.00 -23.67 -10.69
N ALA A 415 -8.72 -23.56 -11.81
CA ALA A 415 -9.52 -22.38 -12.11
C ALA A 415 -10.63 -22.19 -11.08
N GLY A 416 -10.96 -20.93 -10.79
CA GLY A 416 -12.01 -20.55 -9.84
C GLY A 416 -11.72 -19.23 -9.15
N GLU A 417 -12.63 -18.83 -8.27
CA GLU A 417 -12.47 -17.68 -7.38
C GLU A 417 -11.97 -18.18 -6.02
N TYR A 418 -10.99 -17.46 -5.46
CA TYR A 418 -10.44 -17.74 -4.13
C TYR A 418 -10.41 -16.45 -3.33
N GLY A 419 -10.80 -16.48 -2.07
CA GLY A 419 -10.99 -15.27 -1.31
C GLY A 419 -10.38 -15.28 0.08
N ASP A 420 -9.97 -14.08 0.49
CA ASP A 420 -9.56 -13.72 1.84
C ASP A 420 -10.41 -12.55 2.35
N SER A 421 -10.67 -12.48 3.65
CA SER A 421 -11.52 -11.45 4.23
C SER A 421 -10.88 -10.07 4.21
N LEU A 422 -9.55 -9.99 4.35
CA LEU A 422 -8.79 -8.75 4.29
C LEU A 422 -8.53 -8.32 2.85
N TYR A 423 -7.95 -9.23 2.05
CA TYR A 423 -7.43 -8.90 0.72
C TYR A 423 -8.46 -9.05 -0.40
N GLY A 424 -9.58 -9.75 -0.16
CA GLY A 424 -10.62 -9.98 -1.17
C GLY A 424 -10.34 -11.19 -2.04
N ASP A 425 -10.72 -11.12 -3.31
CA ASP A 425 -10.74 -12.29 -4.17
C ASP A 425 -9.62 -12.24 -5.22
N VAL A 426 -8.99 -13.40 -5.43
CA VAL A 426 -8.11 -13.69 -6.56
C VAL A 426 -8.82 -14.69 -7.48
N VAL A 427 -8.77 -14.44 -8.78
CA VAL A 427 -9.45 -15.25 -9.80
C VAL A 427 -8.42 -15.97 -10.66
N PHE A 428 -8.58 -17.27 -10.78
CA PHE A 428 -7.79 -18.09 -11.70
C PHE A 428 -8.67 -18.56 -12.86
N LYS A 429 -8.17 -18.41 -14.09
CA LYS A 429 -8.86 -18.89 -15.30
C LYS A 429 -7.94 -19.84 -16.07
N ALA A 430 -8.52 -20.92 -16.59
CA ALA A 430 -7.82 -21.84 -17.48
C ALA A 430 -8.30 -21.63 -18.92
N ASN A 431 -7.38 -21.52 -19.85
CA ASN A 431 -7.65 -21.42 -21.28
C ASN A 431 -6.55 -22.12 -22.07
N GLY A 432 -6.91 -23.13 -22.87
CA GLY A 432 -5.98 -23.89 -23.71
C GLY A 432 -4.83 -24.52 -22.92
N GLY A 433 -5.09 -25.03 -21.71
CA GLY A 433 -4.09 -25.67 -20.84
C GLY A 433 -3.16 -24.68 -20.12
N LYS A 434 -3.40 -23.37 -20.23
CA LYS A 434 -2.67 -22.31 -19.51
C LYS A 434 -3.54 -21.75 -18.40
N LEU A 435 -2.92 -21.47 -17.26
CA LEU A 435 -3.55 -20.83 -16.12
C LEU A 435 -3.15 -19.35 -16.05
N THR A 436 -4.13 -18.50 -15.80
CA THR A 436 -3.93 -17.06 -15.55
C THR A 436 -4.51 -16.68 -14.21
N MET A 437 -3.97 -15.64 -13.59
CA MET A 437 -4.40 -15.06 -12.33
C MET A 437 -4.75 -13.58 -12.53
N THR A 438 -5.85 -13.16 -11.94
CA THR A 438 -6.21 -11.74 -11.80
C THR A 438 -6.49 -11.45 -10.34
N TYR A 439 -5.86 -10.39 -9.79
CA TYR A 439 -6.13 -9.92 -8.44
C TYR A 439 -6.49 -8.43 -8.47
N GLY A 440 -7.64 -8.10 -7.87
CA GLY A 440 -8.12 -6.73 -7.74
C GLY A 440 -8.20 -5.98 -9.07
N ASN A 441 -7.84 -4.70 -9.04
CA ASN A 441 -7.93 -3.80 -10.20
C ASN A 441 -6.58 -3.65 -10.93
N GLY A 442 -5.86 -4.73 -11.17
CA GLY A 442 -4.71 -4.55 -12.02
C GLY A 442 -3.54 -5.50 -11.85
N ILE A 443 -3.57 -6.53 -11.05
CA ILE A 443 -2.51 -7.55 -11.07
C ILE A 443 -2.98 -8.73 -11.89
N ASP A 444 -2.53 -8.77 -13.15
CA ASP A 444 -2.71 -9.89 -14.06
C ASP A 444 -1.39 -10.66 -14.20
N ALA A 445 -1.47 -12.00 -14.17
CA ALA A 445 -0.30 -12.84 -14.32
C ALA A 445 -0.62 -14.09 -15.14
N THR A 446 0.39 -14.58 -15.88
CA THR A 446 0.39 -15.91 -16.48
C THR A 446 1.14 -16.89 -15.60
N LEU A 447 0.63 -18.12 -15.47
CA LEU A 447 1.20 -19.14 -14.62
C LEU A 447 1.85 -20.25 -15.45
N GLU A 448 3.07 -20.61 -15.08
CA GLU A 448 3.80 -21.77 -15.61
C GLU A 448 3.98 -22.80 -14.49
N HIS A 449 3.81 -24.09 -14.81
CA HIS A 449 3.99 -25.15 -13.83
C HIS A 449 5.42 -25.16 -13.29
N TRP A 450 5.55 -25.13 -11.96
CA TRP A 450 6.85 -25.15 -11.30
C TRP A 450 7.21 -26.56 -10.81
N HIS A 451 6.47 -27.09 -9.87
CA HIS A 451 6.52 -28.48 -9.43
C HIS A 451 5.25 -28.84 -8.63
N TYR A 452 4.81 -30.09 -8.69
CA TYR A 452 3.58 -30.57 -8.04
C TYR A 452 2.41 -29.59 -8.29
N ASP A 453 1.74 -29.11 -7.23
CA ASP A 453 0.64 -28.15 -7.33
C ASP A 453 1.09 -26.69 -7.16
N THR A 454 2.38 -26.43 -7.39
CA THR A 454 2.96 -25.09 -7.38
C THR A 454 3.22 -24.60 -8.79
N PHE A 455 2.89 -23.35 -9.04
CA PHE A 455 3.07 -22.63 -10.30
C PHE A 455 3.91 -21.36 -10.04
N GLN A 456 4.67 -20.93 -11.03
CA GLN A 456 5.29 -19.60 -11.05
C GLN A 456 4.42 -18.65 -11.87
N ALA A 457 3.85 -17.64 -11.21
CA ALA A 457 3.13 -16.56 -11.86
C ALA A 457 4.11 -15.47 -12.29
N THR A 458 3.98 -14.98 -13.51
CA THR A 458 4.69 -13.80 -14.03
C THR A 458 3.67 -12.70 -14.23
N ALA A 459 3.74 -11.67 -13.37
CA ALA A 459 2.82 -10.53 -13.43
C ALA A 459 3.14 -9.61 -14.62
N THR A 460 2.12 -8.96 -15.15
CA THR A 460 2.27 -7.93 -16.18
C THR A 460 2.87 -6.65 -15.60
N GLN A 461 2.61 -6.36 -14.31
CA GLN A 461 3.22 -5.24 -13.60
C GLN A 461 4.64 -5.59 -13.19
N LEU A 462 5.61 -4.80 -13.67
CA LEU A 462 7.03 -4.99 -13.36
C LEU A 462 7.34 -4.89 -11.85
N SER A 463 6.59 -4.07 -11.10
CA SER A 463 6.76 -3.89 -9.65
C SER A 463 6.35 -5.13 -8.85
N VAL A 464 5.50 -5.99 -9.39
CA VAL A 464 5.07 -7.26 -8.79
C VAL A 464 6.02 -8.40 -9.18
N GLY A 465 6.42 -8.46 -10.45
CA GLY A 465 7.40 -9.43 -10.95
C GLY A 465 6.90 -10.88 -10.95
N LYS A 466 7.72 -11.80 -10.41
CA LYS A 466 7.41 -13.24 -10.33
C LYS A 466 6.99 -13.65 -8.94
N LEU A 467 5.92 -14.44 -8.85
CA LEU A 467 5.33 -14.95 -7.60
C LEU A 467 5.22 -16.47 -7.66
N MET A 468 5.41 -17.13 -6.52
CA MET A 468 5.06 -18.55 -6.39
C MET A 468 3.60 -18.68 -5.95
N VAL A 469 2.86 -19.58 -6.59
CA VAL A 469 1.44 -19.84 -6.38
C VAL A 469 1.28 -21.32 -6.10
N THR A 470 0.91 -21.68 -4.88
CA THR A 470 0.79 -23.08 -4.44
C THR A 470 -0.65 -23.40 -4.08
N PHE A 471 -1.23 -24.38 -4.75
CA PHE A 471 -2.58 -24.85 -4.45
C PHE A 471 -2.56 -25.97 -3.43
N ALA A 472 -3.47 -25.94 -2.48
CA ALA A 472 -3.68 -27.01 -1.50
C ALA A 472 -4.96 -27.79 -1.81
N LEU A 473 -4.86 -29.13 -1.77
CA LEU A 473 -5.98 -30.02 -1.98
C LEU A 473 -6.62 -30.47 -0.66
N ASP A 474 -7.90 -30.80 -0.67
CA ASP A 474 -8.59 -31.47 0.43
C ASP A 474 -8.50 -33.01 0.31
N ALA A 475 -9.15 -33.73 1.24
CA ALA A 475 -9.16 -35.20 1.25
C ALA A 475 -9.85 -35.82 0.03
N ASP A 476 -10.73 -35.07 -0.65
CA ASP A 476 -11.41 -35.49 -1.87
C ASP A 476 -10.63 -35.14 -3.14
N ALA A 477 -9.36 -34.75 -3.01
CA ALA A 477 -8.52 -34.28 -4.10
C ALA A 477 -9.10 -33.07 -4.86
N LYS A 478 -9.86 -32.19 -4.18
CA LYS A 478 -10.35 -30.93 -4.72
C LYS A 478 -9.49 -29.77 -4.21
N VAL A 479 -9.32 -28.73 -5.02
CA VAL A 479 -8.58 -27.55 -4.58
C VAL A 479 -9.35 -26.84 -3.47
N LYS A 480 -8.74 -26.74 -2.27
CA LYS A 480 -9.31 -26.10 -1.09
C LYS A 480 -8.91 -24.64 -0.97
N SER A 481 -7.65 -24.34 -1.27
CA SER A 481 -7.08 -23.00 -1.12
C SER A 481 -5.88 -22.81 -2.05
N VAL A 482 -5.45 -21.57 -2.17
CA VAL A 482 -4.24 -21.19 -2.87
C VAL A 482 -3.42 -20.23 -1.98
N ASP A 483 -2.13 -20.48 -1.87
CA ASP A 483 -1.16 -19.54 -1.30
C ASP A 483 -0.46 -18.80 -2.43
N VAL A 484 -0.52 -17.48 -2.41
CA VAL A 484 0.18 -16.60 -3.34
C VAL A 484 1.28 -15.90 -2.56
N ALA A 485 2.53 -16.24 -2.86
CA ALA A 485 3.69 -15.76 -2.10
C ALA A 485 3.72 -14.23 -2.03
N GLY A 486 3.81 -13.69 -0.81
CA GLY A 486 3.75 -12.24 -0.57
C GLY A 486 2.33 -11.65 -0.49
N PHE A 487 1.28 -12.39 -0.91
CA PHE A 487 -0.11 -11.95 -0.86
C PHE A 487 -0.88 -12.64 0.27
N GLY A 488 -0.60 -13.94 0.50
CA GLY A 488 -1.25 -14.73 1.54
C GLY A 488 -2.06 -15.90 0.99
N THR A 489 -2.85 -16.52 1.86
CA THR A 489 -3.64 -17.71 1.54
C THR A 489 -5.10 -17.35 1.34
N PHE A 490 -5.65 -17.76 0.20
CA PHE A 490 -7.03 -17.52 -0.23
C PHE A 490 -7.80 -18.85 -0.25
N GLY A 491 -8.93 -18.92 0.45
CA GLY A 491 -9.81 -20.09 0.44
C GLY A 491 -10.63 -20.13 -0.85
N ARG A 492 -10.87 -21.33 -1.39
CA ARG A 492 -11.72 -21.49 -2.59
C ARG A 492 -13.14 -20.99 -2.29
N ARG A 493 -13.65 -20.11 -3.14
CA ARG A 493 -15.04 -19.68 -3.08
C ARG A 493 -15.94 -20.76 -3.65
N PRO A 494 -17.15 -20.96 -3.10
CA PRO A 494 -18.15 -21.79 -3.75
C PRO A 494 -18.44 -21.27 -5.17
N GLU A 495 -18.67 -22.17 -6.10
CA GLU A 495 -19.09 -21.75 -7.44
C GLU A 495 -20.39 -20.94 -7.36
N LYS A 496 -20.38 -19.78 -8.02
CA LYS A 496 -21.61 -18.96 -8.12
C LYS A 496 -22.64 -19.74 -8.89
N VAL A 497 -23.81 -19.90 -8.31
CA VAL A 497 -24.93 -20.49 -9.04
C VAL A 497 -25.28 -19.56 -10.19
N ASP A 498 -25.17 -20.03 -11.42
CA ASP A 498 -25.60 -19.27 -12.60
C ASP A 498 -27.13 -19.23 -12.63
N THR A 499 -27.69 -18.17 -12.01
CA THR A 499 -29.14 -17.95 -11.97
C THR A 499 -29.72 -17.47 -13.31
N THR A 500 -28.86 -17.19 -14.30
CA THR A 500 -29.32 -16.73 -15.65
C THR A 500 -29.69 -17.88 -16.58
N LYS A 501 -29.13 -19.06 -16.37
CA LYS A 501 -29.49 -20.27 -17.14
C LYS A 501 -30.75 -20.94 -16.56
N LYS A 502 -31.89 -20.40 -16.90
CA LYS A 502 -33.17 -21.12 -16.68
C LYS A 502 -33.31 -22.16 -17.77
N VAL A 503 -33.01 -23.43 -17.46
CA VAL A 503 -33.46 -24.54 -18.32
C VAL A 503 -34.97 -24.70 -18.08
N VAL A 504 -35.75 -24.24 -19.02
CA VAL A 504 -37.20 -24.43 -19.01
C VAL A 504 -37.45 -25.92 -19.35
N LEU A 505 -37.89 -26.68 -18.37
CA LEU A 505 -38.31 -28.06 -18.61
C LEU A 505 -39.61 -28.06 -19.43
N ALA A 506 -39.73 -28.90 -20.44
CA ALA A 506 -40.99 -29.08 -21.15
C ALA A 506 -42.11 -29.45 -20.15
N GLY A 507 -43.29 -28.88 -20.29
CA GLY A 507 -44.35 -28.90 -19.28
C GLY A 507 -44.65 -30.26 -18.62
N SER A 508 -44.65 -31.35 -19.37
CA SER A 508 -44.84 -32.72 -18.83
C SER A 508 -43.65 -33.22 -18.00
N ALA A 509 -42.41 -32.83 -18.34
CA ALA A 509 -41.21 -33.22 -17.60
C ALA A 509 -41.13 -32.51 -16.24
N ALA A 510 -41.51 -31.22 -16.17
CA ALA A 510 -41.56 -30.47 -14.92
C ALA A 510 -42.64 -31.02 -13.96
N THR A 511 -43.82 -31.37 -14.48
CA THR A 511 -44.92 -31.90 -13.68
C THR A 511 -44.57 -33.23 -13.02
N ASN A 512 -43.81 -34.08 -13.69
CA ASN A 512 -43.37 -35.37 -13.13
C ASN A 512 -42.46 -35.26 -11.91
N LEU A 513 -41.72 -34.15 -11.78
CA LEU A 513 -40.78 -33.88 -10.69
C LEU A 513 -41.42 -33.19 -9.48
N THR A 514 -42.71 -32.82 -9.58
CA THR A 514 -43.46 -32.17 -8.50
C THR A 514 -44.03 -33.16 -7.50
N GLY A 515 -44.34 -32.66 -6.31
CA GLY A 515 -45.01 -33.44 -5.26
C GLY A 515 -44.45 -33.19 -3.88
N THR A 516 -45.00 -33.93 -2.93
CA THR A 516 -44.56 -33.88 -1.54
C THR A 516 -43.60 -35.04 -1.25
N PHE A 517 -42.49 -34.71 -0.58
CA PHE A 517 -41.42 -35.66 -0.27
C PHE A 517 -41.11 -35.59 1.23
N THR A 518 -40.93 -36.75 1.87
CA THR A 518 -40.67 -36.82 3.32
C THR A 518 -39.39 -37.60 3.59
N SER A 519 -38.54 -37.07 4.45
CA SER A 519 -37.35 -37.77 4.92
C SER A 519 -37.64 -38.51 6.21
N ALA A 520 -37.48 -39.84 6.19
CA ALA A 520 -37.61 -40.66 7.39
C ALA A 520 -36.54 -40.37 8.43
N ALA A 521 -35.33 -39.96 8.00
CA ALA A 521 -34.20 -39.70 8.88
C ALA A 521 -34.36 -38.38 9.68
N SER A 522 -34.95 -37.32 9.09
CA SER A 522 -35.08 -36.00 9.71
C SER A 522 -36.52 -35.65 10.11
N GLY A 523 -37.51 -36.43 9.67
CA GLY A 523 -38.94 -36.12 9.84
C GLY A 523 -39.43 -34.93 9.00
N LEU A 524 -38.56 -34.28 8.22
CA LEU A 524 -38.90 -33.14 7.39
C LEU A 524 -39.75 -33.56 6.18
N THR A 525 -40.70 -32.72 5.85
CA THR A 525 -41.48 -32.82 4.62
C THR A 525 -41.23 -31.59 3.78
N VAL A 526 -40.90 -31.78 2.51
CA VAL A 526 -40.67 -30.71 1.53
C VAL A 526 -41.65 -30.84 0.37
N GLU A 527 -41.98 -29.73 -0.26
CA GLU A 527 -42.87 -29.68 -1.41
C GLU A 527 -42.10 -29.13 -2.62
N VAL A 528 -42.26 -29.82 -3.75
CA VAL A 528 -41.77 -29.32 -5.04
C VAL A 528 -42.95 -28.97 -5.92
N THR A 529 -42.97 -27.72 -6.36
CA THR A 529 -43.99 -27.18 -7.27
C THR A 529 -43.35 -26.74 -8.58
N ALA A 530 -44.14 -26.67 -9.66
CA ALA A 530 -43.72 -26.12 -10.93
C ALA A 530 -44.60 -24.92 -11.30
N ALA A 531 -43.99 -23.81 -11.66
CA ALA A 531 -44.67 -22.65 -12.22
C ALA A 531 -43.82 -22.08 -13.36
N ASP A 532 -44.44 -21.84 -14.51
CA ASP A 532 -43.76 -21.31 -15.71
C ASP A 532 -42.54 -22.13 -16.16
N GLY A 533 -42.61 -23.46 -16.01
CA GLY A 533 -41.52 -24.38 -16.35
C GLY A 533 -40.35 -24.38 -15.37
N VAL A 534 -40.48 -23.68 -14.24
CA VAL A 534 -39.47 -23.58 -13.19
C VAL A 534 -39.89 -24.35 -11.96
N LEU A 535 -39.03 -25.25 -11.47
CA LEU A 535 -39.28 -26.00 -10.24
C LEU A 535 -38.91 -25.14 -9.02
N ARG A 536 -39.73 -25.22 -7.98
CA ARG A 536 -39.53 -24.55 -6.68
C ARG A 536 -39.61 -25.54 -5.55
N LEU A 537 -38.67 -25.51 -4.63
CA LEU A 537 -38.64 -26.34 -3.42
C LEU A 537 -39.02 -25.49 -2.22
N SER A 538 -40.07 -25.94 -1.51
CA SER A 538 -40.50 -25.33 -0.24
C SER A 538 -40.11 -26.22 0.93
N VAL A 539 -39.45 -25.67 1.91
CA VAL A 539 -39.08 -26.29 3.17
C VAL A 539 -39.81 -25.53 4.29
N PRO A 540 -40.54 -26.18 5.19
CA PRO A 540 -41.27 -25.48 6.26
C PRO A 540 -40.35 -24.54 7.08
N GLY A 541 -40.78 -23.29 7.24
CA GLY A 541 -40.04 -22.28 7.99
C GLY A 541 -38.83 -21.66 7.26
N GLN A 542 -38.64 -21.99 5.97
CA GLN A 542 -37.55 -21.44 5.16
C GLN A 542 -38.09 -20.70 3.92
N PRO A 543 -37.27 -19.82 3.29
CA PRO A 543 -37.63 -19.24 1.99
C PRO A 543 -37.85 -20.31 0.92
N VAL A 544 -38.66 -20.00 -0.10
CA VAL A 544 -38.83 -20.87 -1.27
C VAL A 544 -37.58 -20.80 -2.14
N TYR A 545 -37.05 -21.97 -2.50
CA TYR A 545 -35.85 -22.14 -3.31
C TYR A 545 -36.19 -22.40 -4.76
N THR A 546 -35.48 -21.78 -5.70
CA THR A 546 -35.60 -22.07 -7.13
C THR A 546 -34.65 -23.20 -7.53
N LEU A 547 -35.10 -24.17 -8.29
CA LEU A 547 -34.29 -25.28 -8.78
C LEU A 547 -33.88 -25.03 -10.23
N TYR A 548 -32.55 -24.91 -10.47
CA TYR A 548 -31.94 -24.69 -11.78
C TYR A 548 -31.40 -26.04 -12.30
N ALA A 549 -31.92 -26.53 -13.44
CA ALA A 549 -31.53 -27.81 -13.98
C ALA A 549 -30.07 -27.83 -14.49
N ASP A 550 -29.29 -28.82 -14.02
CA ASP A 550 -27.98 -29.19 -14.57
C ASP A 550 -28.12 -30.40 -15.51
N SER A 551 -29.10 -31.25 -15.22
CA SER A 551 -29.52 -32.40 -16.04
C SER A 551 -31.01 -32.63 -15.85
N PRO A 552 -31.64 -33.58 -16.58
CA PRO A 552 -33.05 -33.91 -16.38
C PRO A 552 -33.41 -34.36 -14.94
N THR A 553 -32.45 -34.82 -14.16
CA THR A 553 -32.65 -35.33 -12.80
C THR A 553 -31.84 -34.61 -11.73
N ARG A 554 -30.93 -33.69 -12.09
CA ARG A 554 -30.09 -32.94 -11.14
C ARG A 554 -30.34 -31.46 -11.25
N PHE A 555 -30.55 -30.82 -10.10
CA PHE A 555 -30.87 -29.39 -9.99
C PHE A 555 -30.02 -28.73 -8.93
N ARG A 556 -29.54 -27.54 -9.23
CA ARG A 556 -28.91 -26.64 -8.24
C ARG A 556 -29.98 -25.81 -7.54
N MET A 557 -29.87 -25.64 -6.23
CA MET A 557 -30.75 -24.76 -5.48
C MET A 557 -30.25 -23.31 -5.54
N GLY A 558 -31.14 -22.39 -5.87
CA GLY A 558 -30.97 -20.96 -5.69
C GLY A 558 -31.92 -20.43 -4.62
N GLY A 559 -31.41 -19.56 -3.73
CA GLY A 559 -32.14 -18.93 -2.63
C GLY A 559 -32.12 -17.41 -2.71
N PRO A 560 -32.52 -16.71 -1.63
CA PRO A 560 -32.43 -15.25 -1.52
C PRO A 560 -31.00 -14.74 -1.69
N PRO A 561 -30.80 -13.42 -1.87
CA PRO A 561 -29.47 -12.84 -1.94
C PRO A 561 -28.56 -13.28 -0.79
N GLY A 562 -27.36 -13.79 -1.12
CA GLY A 562 -26.43 -14.36 -0.14
C GLY A 562 -26.59 -15.86 0.14
N PHE A 563 -27.52 -16.55 -0.51
CA PHE A 563 -27.64 -18.01 -0.40
C PHE A 563 -26.37 -18.70 -0.95
N PRO A 564 -25.71 -19.58 -0.16
CA PRO A 564 -24.46 -20.20 -0.57
C PRO A 564 -24.66 -21.19 -1.71
N ALA A 565 -23.64 -21.36 -2.55
CA ALA A 565 -23.60 -22.42 -3.56
C ALA A 565 -23.32 -23.79 -2.92
N GLY A 566 -23.50 -24.86 -3.71
CA GLY A 566 -23.21 -26.25 -3.28
C GLY A 566 -24.41 -27.04 -2.78
N PHE A 567 -25.62 -26.49 -2.89
CA PHE A 567 -26.85 -27.22 -2.64
C PHE A 567 -27.40 -27.83 -3.95
N PHE A 568 -27.64 -29.14 -3.96
CA PHE A 568 -28.17 -29.85 -5.12
C PHE A 568 -29.36 -30.71 -4.73
N VAL A 569 -30.29 -30.86 -5.67
CA VAL A 569 -31.41 -31.78 -5.59
C VAL A 569 -31.26 -32.77 -6.73
N ASP A 570 -31.09 -34.04 -6.40
CA ASP A 570 -30.98 -35.16 -7.33
C ASP A 570 -32.24 -36.04 -7.24
N TYR A 571 -32.92 -36.30 -8.35
CA TYR A 571 -34.10 -37.17 -8.39
C TYR A 571 -33.72 -38.60 -8.77
N SER A 572 -34.23 -39.56 -8.01
CA SER A 572 -34.24 -40.97 -8.39
C SER A 572 -35.56 -41.31 -9.11
N ILE A 573 -35.45 -41.76 -10.35
CA ILE A 573 -36.58 -42.11 -11.21
C ILE A 573 -36.48 -43.57 -11.60
N GLU A 574 -37.53 -44.35 -11.32
CA GLU A 574 -37.64 -45.77 -11.69
C GLU A 574 -38.89 -45.97 -12.55
N ASN A 575 -38.74 -46.59 -13.72
CA ASN A 575 -39.79 -46.80 -14.70
C ASN A 575 -40.61 -45.53 -15.04
N GLY A 576 -39.92 -44.40 -15.15
CA GLY A 576 -40.54 -43.09 -15.46
C GLY A 576 -41.25 -42.42 -14.27
N VAL A 577 -41.23 -43.03 -13.08
CA VAL A 577 -41.84 -42.48 -11.84
C VAL A 577 -40.79 -42.02 -10.86
N VAL A 578 -40.92 -40.79 -10.37
CA VAL A 578 -40.06 -40.26 -9.31
C VAL A 578 -40.30 -40.99 -8.00
N LYS A 579 -39.27 -41.59 -7.44
CA LYS A 579 -39.31 -42.31 -6.16
C LYS A 579 -38.84 -41.48 -5.00
N SER A 580 -37.74 -40.73 -5.21
CA SER A 580 -37.14 -39.92 -4.16
C SER A 580 -36.41 -38.70 -4.74
N LEU A 581 -36.12 -37.75 -3.87
CA LEU A 581 -35.14 -36.71 -4.11
C LEU A 581 -34.06 -36.75 -3.01
N THR A 582 -32.85 -36.45 -3.39
CA THR A 582 -31.71 -36.36 -2.49
C THR A 582 -31.25 -34.89 -2.44
N LEU A 583 -31.28 -34.29 -1.27
CA LEU A 583 -30.75 -32.95 -1.02
C LEU A 583 -29.31 -33.06 -0.55
N THR A 584 -28.37 -32.68 -1.40
CA THR A 584 -26.96 -32.57 -1.06
C THR A 584 -26.68 -31.16 -0.55
N GLN A 585 -25.98 -31.05 0.56
CA GLN A 585 -25.62 -29.80 1.23
C GLN A 585 -24.10 -29.68 1.29
N PRO A 586 -23.54 -28.47 1.37
CA PRO A 586 -22.08 -28.26 1.59
C PRO A 586 -21.62 -28.93 2.90
N SER A 587 -20.44 -29.58 2.88
CA SER A 587 -19.81 -30.13 4.10
C SER A 587 -19.63 -29.04 5.16
N PRO A 588 -19.87 -29.34 6.46
CA PRO A 588 -20.07 -30.66 7.08
C PRO A 588 -21.52 -31.12 7.20
N GLN A 589 -22.48 -30.52 6.50
CA GLN A 589 -23.89 -30.87 6.61
C GLN A 589 -24.21 -32.22 5.92
N PRO A 590 -25.11 -33.04 6.51
CA PRO A 590 -25.44 -34.35 5.95
C PRO A 590 -26.27 -34.23 4.67
N THR A 591 -26.12 -35.18 3.78
CA THR A 591 -27.05 -35.40 2.65
C THR A 591 -28.36 -35.95 3.17
N LEU A 592 -29.50 -35.39 2.73
CA LEU A 592 -30.84 -35.81 3.15
C LEU A 592 -31.57 -36.50 2.00
N VAL A 593 -32.13 -37.65 2.25
CA VAL A 593 -32.98 -38.40 1.28
C VAL A 593 -34.45 -38.25 1.67
N PHE A 594 -35.27 -37.91 0.69
CA PHE A 594 -36.71 -37.72 0.83
C PHE A 594 -37.43 -38.67 -0.14
N THR A 595 -38.38 -39.45 0.35
CA THR A 595 -39.21 -40.34 -0.46
C THR A 595 -40.50 -39.63 -0.85
N LYS A 596 -40.93 -39.79 -2.09
CA LYS A 596 -42.20 -39.23 -2.59
C LYS A 596 -43.39 -39.90 -1.89
N LYS A 597 -44.32 -39.06 -1.40
CA LYS A 597 -45.60 -39.53 -0.84
C LYS A 597 -46.57 -39.90 -1.91
#